data_e01025f2a2fdeb691fe5ae43282727b3
#
_entry.id   e01025f2a2fdeb691fe5ae43282727b3
#
_cell.length_a   1.000
_cell.length_b   1.000
_cell.length_c   1.000
_cell.angle_alpha   90.00
_cell.angle_beta   90.00
_cell.angle_gamma   90.00
#
_symmetry.space_group_name_H-M   'P 1'
#
loop_
_entity.id
_entity.type
_entity.pdbx_description
1 polymer ?
#
loop_
_entity_poly.entity_id
_entity_poly.type
_entity_poly.pdbx_seq_one_letter_code
_entity_poly.pdbx_strand_id
1 'polypeptide(L)'
;MSTAIVTGASAGIGTVFARRLAERGSDLVLVARRQERIEGLAEELAAAHGVRAEPLVADLGDPAGVARVAERAAADDVGTLVNNAGINGYAPFAEVDPDIVAKVIAVNVTALALLSRAALPGMLERRDGTIVNVASILAFAASLPPDPLPLRATYAATKGFVLTFTRTLAAEVADTPVRVQVVCPGYTKTEFHMTNGADPVDGTAPDDQPEGAMLPEHVVQACLAGLDAGEVVCVPGLADPSAVEGLVEAEQGMRGGNFAPLAERYR
;
A
#
# COMPACT_ATOMS: atom_id res chain seq x y z
N MET A 1 19.89 12.89 -7.18
CA MET A 1 18.87 12.55 -6.15
C MET A 1 17.68 11.98 -6.91
N SER A 2 17.08 10.89 -6.43
CA SER A 2 15.89 10.33 -7.07
C SER A 2 14.65 10.87 -6.38
N THR A 3 13.55 10.97 -7.13
CA THR A 3 12.25 11.41 -6.61
C THR A 3 11.44 10.22 -6.11
N ALA A 4 10.83 10.36 -4.94
CA ALA A 4 9.89 9.40 -4.38
C ALA A 4 8.46 9.94 -4.47
N ILE A 5 7.56 9.17 -5.06
CA ILE A 5 6.13 9.46 -5.07
C ILE A 5 5.49 8.73 -3.89
N VAL A 6 4.75 9.46 -3.06
CA VAL A 6 4.00 8.89 -1.94
C VAL A 6 2.52 9.22 -2.09
N THR A 7 1.70 8.19 -2.31
CA THR A 7 0.24 8.36 -2.36
C THR A 7 -0.39 8.27 -0.97
N GLY A 8 -1.44 9.04 -0.72
CA GLY A 8 -2.05 9.15 0.61
C GLY A 8 -1.15 9.89 1.61
N ALA A 9 -0.32 10.83 1.16
CA ALA A 9 0.70 11.52 1.95
C ALA A 9 0.13 12.47 3.02
N SER A 10 -1.18 12.77 3.02
CA SER A 10 -1.79 13.77 3.90
C SER A 10 -2.06 13.30 5.33
N ALA A 11 -1.82 12.03 5.67
CA ALA A 11 -2.01 11.49 7.02
C ALA A 11 -1.30 10.13 7.23
N GLY A 12 -1.12 9.76 8.49
CA GLY A 12 -0.74 8.43 8.94
C GLY A 12 0.54 7.89 8.29
N ILE A 13 0.47 6.67 7.80
CA ILE A 13 1.63 5.94 7.22
C ILE A 13 2.25 6.72 6.06
N GLY A 14 1.42 7.34 5.18
CA GLY A 14 1.93 8.11 4.03
C GLY A 14 2.75 9.33 4.44
N THR A 15 2.32 10.08 5.44
CA THR A 15 3.09 11.23 5.98
C THR A 15 4.44 10.76 6.56
N VAL A 16 4.45 9.63 7.25
CA VAL A 16 5.70 9.08 7.82
C VAL A 16 6.63 8.58 6.72
N PHE A 17 6.11 7.94 5.66
CA PHE A 17 6.93 7.60 4.49
C PHE A 17 7.58 8.84 3.88
N ALA A 18 6.80 9.91 3.67
CA ALA A 18 7.32 11.15 3.11
C ALA A 18 8.48 11.71 3.96
N ARG A 19 8.32 11.77 5.28
CA ARG A 19 9.37 12.22 6.21
C ARG A 19 10.62 11.35 6.14
N ARG A 20 10.47 10.02 6.21
CA ARG A 20 11.62 9.10 6.17
C ARG A 20 12.36 9.11 4.84
N LEU A 21 11.67 9.31 3.73
CA LEU A 21 12.30 9.42 2.42
C LEU A 21 13.01 10.76 2.25
N ALA A 22 12.45 11.87 2.78
CA ALA A 22 13.14 13.16 2.83
C ALA A 22 14.40 13.11 3.69
N GLU A 23 14.36 12.49 4.88
CA GLU A 23 15.52 12.24 5.74
C GLU A 23 16.63 11.45 5.01
N ARG A 24 16.27 10.56 4.08
CA ARG A 24 17.20 9.81 3.23
C ARG A 24 17.67 10.60 2.00
N GLY A 25 17.24 11.86 1.83
CA GLY A 25 17.66 12.76 0.76
C GLY A 25 16.90 12.58 -0.56
N SER A 26 15.74 11.93 -0.56
CA SER A 26 14.89 11.85 -1.75
C SER A 26 14.11 13.15 -1.95
N ASP A 27 14.04 13.63 -3.20
CA ASP A 27 13.00 14.56 -3.61
C ASP A 27 11.64 13.88 -3.54
N LEU A 28 10.54 14.62 -3.36
CA LEU A 28 9.23 14.04 -3.08
C LEU A 28 8.15 14.56 -4.03
N VAL A 29 7.20 13.68 -4.36
CA VAL A 29 5.87 14.05 -4.88
C VAL A 29 4.84 13.53 -3.88
N LEU A 30 4.12 14.45 -3.25
CA LEU A 30 3.14 14.16 -2.20
C LEU A 30 1.73 14.16 -2.80
N VAL A 31 1.14 12.96 -2.94
CA VAL A 31 -0.16 12.79 -3.60
C VAL A 31 -1.26 12.60 -2.56
N ALA A 32 -2.26 13.48 -2.55
CA ALA A 32 -3.49 13.33 -1.77
C ALA A 32 -4.59 14.28 -2.28
N ARG A 33 -5.82 14.16 -1.70
CA ARG A 33 -6.95 15.05 -1.97
C ARG A 33 -6.88 16.34 -1.15
N ARG A 34 -6.35 16.28 0.08
CA ARG A 34 -6.29 17.40 1.03
C ARG A 34 -5.11 18.31 0.72
N GLN A 35 -5.36 19.32 -0.11
CA GLN A 35 -4.35 20.24 -0.63
C GLN A 35 -3.51 20.89 0.47
N GLU A 36 -4.16 21.57 1.42
CA GLU A 36 -3.46 22.31 2.48
C GLU A 36 -2.50 21.44 3.30
N ARG A 37 -2.89 20.17 3.54
CA ARG A 37 -2.04 19.24 4.31
C ARG A 37 -0.77 18.83 3.56
N ILE A 38 -0.87 18.56 2.25
CA ILE A 38 0.31 18.17 1.47
C ILE A 38 1.19 19.36 1.11
N GLU A 39 0.62 20.57 0.98
CA GLU A 39 1.38 21.80 0.82
C GLU A 39 2.18 22.11 2.09
N GLY A 40 1.54 22.09 3.27
CA GLY A 40 2.23 22.30 4.54
C GLY A 40 3.31 21.24 4.82
N LEU A 41 3.04 19.97 4.49
CA LEU A 41 4.04 18.91 4.60
C LEU A 41 5.21 19.14 3.62
N ALA A 42 4.95 19.59 2.39
CA ALA A 42 5.99 19.89 1.41
C ALA A 42 6.93 21.02 1.90
N GLU A 43 6.35 22.09 2.44
CA GLU A 43 7.12 23.20 3.02
C GLU A 43 7.97 22.75 4.22
N GLU A 44 7.37 21.95 5.14
CA GLU A 44 8.08 21.36 6.29
C GLU A 44 9.29 20.56 5.83
N LEU A 45 9.11 19.64 4.86
CA LEU A 45 10.18 18.74 4.43
C LEU A 45 11.27 19.44 3.64
N ALA A 46 10.90 20.40 2.80
CA ALA A 46 11.87 21.22 2.07
C ALA A 46 12.73 22.04 3.05
N ALA A 47 12.13 22.65 4.06
CA ALA A 47 12.84 23.44 5.07
C ALA A 47 13.76 22.58 5.97
N ALA A 48 13.28 21.39 6.36
CA ALA A 48 14.00 20.53 7.30
C ALA A 48 15.16 19.76 6.65
N HIS A 49 15.02 19.33 5.39
CA HIS A 49 15.94 18.39 4.74
C HIS A 49 16.58 18.94 3.45
N GLY A 50 16.18 20.12 2.96
CA GLY A 50 16.73 20.72 1.75
C GLY A 50 16.37 19.97 0.46
N VAL A 51 15.36 19.11 0.51
CA VAL A 51 14.82 18.36 -0.64
C VAL A 51 13.75 19.17 -1.38
N ARG A 52 13.50 18.85 -2.65
CA ARG A 52 12.32 19.35 -3.35
C ARG A 52 11.12 18.50 -2.95
N ALA A 53 10.02 19.13 -2.59
CA ALA A 53 8.77 18.46 -2.28
C ALA A 53 7.62 19.11 -3.08
N GLU A 54 7.05 18.33 -3.98
CA GLU A 54 5.97 18.74 -4.90
C GLU A 54 4.63 18.23 -4.38
N PRO A 55 3.69 19.10 -3.99
CA PRO A 55 2.32 18.67 -3.69
C PRO A 55 1.56 18.42 -5.01
N LEU A 56 1.00 17.22 -5.17
CA LEU A 56 0.18 16.84 -6.32
C LEU A 56 -1.23 16.45 -5.86
N VAL A 57 -2.17 17.40 -5.99
CA VAL A 57 -3.57 17.18 -5.58
C VAL A 57 -4.26 16.24 -6.57
N ALA A 58 -4.65 15.06 -6.11
CA ALA A 58 -5.36 14.07 -6.93
C ALA A 58 -6.30 13.19 -6.09
N ASP A 59 -7.48 12.91 -6.63
CA ASP A 59 -8.34 11.81 -6.16
C ASP A 59 -8.02 10.55 -6.97
N LEU A 60 -7.54 9.52 -6.30
CA LEU A 60 -7.23 8.22 -6.91
C LEU A 60 -8.48 7.34 -7.11
N GLY A 61 -9.65 7.79 -6.68
CA GLY A 61 -10.94 7.25 -7.07
C GLY A 61 -11.43 7.74 -8.44
N ASP A 62 -10.81 8.81 -8.96
CA ASP A 62 -11.13 9.41 -10.26
C ASP A 62 -10.07 9.00 -11.30
N PRO A 63 -10.49 8.47 -12.48
CA PRO A 63 -9.57 8.15 -13.57
C PRO A 63 -8.66 9.29 -14.02
N ALA A 64 -9.14 10.53 -14.01
CA ALA A 64 -8.33 11.69 -14.38
C ALA A 64 -7.26 12.00 -13.33
N GLY A 65 -7.58 11.80 -12.03
CA GLY A 65 -6.61 11.89 -10.94
C GLY A 65 -5.52 10.83 -11.06
N VAL A 66 -5.91 9.59 -11.35
CA VAL A 66 -4.97 8.48 -11.58
C VAL A 66 -4.06 8.77 -12.77
N ALA A 67 -4.61 9.26 -13.90
CA ALA A 67 -3.85 9.57 -15.11
C ALA A 67 -2.75 10.61 -14.84
N ARG A 68 -3.06 11.70 -14.12
CA ARG A 68 -2.06 12.72 -13.74
C ARG A 68 -0.92 12.16 -12.89
N VAL A 69 -1.25 11.34 -11.91
CA VAL A 69 -0.22 10.73 -11.05
C VAL A 69 0.58 9.69 -11.83
N ALA A 70 -0.04 8.93 -12.74
CA ALA A 70 0.63 7.98 -13.61
C ALA A 70 1.61 8.65 -14.57
N GLU A 71 1.24 9.80 -15.15
CA GLU A 71 2.14 10.63 -15.97
C GLU A 71 3.37 11.05 -15.17
N ARG A 72 3.17 11.55 -13.93
CA ARG A 72 4.29 11.92 -13.04
C ARG A 72 5.13 10.71 -12.63
N ALA A 73 4.51 9.55 -12.43
CA ALA A 73 5.20 8.31 -12.05
C ALA A 73 6.07 7.73 -13.18
N ALA A 74 5.76 8.05 -14.43
CA ALA A 74 6.53 7.63 -15.60
C ALA A 74 7.76 8.51 -15.87
N ALA A 75 7.97 9.60 -15.12
CA ALA A 75 9.10 10.49 -15.33
C ALA A 75 10.44 9.85 -14.92
N ASP A 76 11.51 10.22 -15.63
CA ASP A 76 12.84 9.61 -15.49
C ASP A 76 13.51 9.81 -14.13
N ASP A 77 13.12 10.84 -13.38
CA ASP A 77 13.64 11.13 -12.05
C ASP A 77 13.03 10.27 -10.94
N VAL A 78 11.94 9.52 -11.22
CA VAL A 78 11.21 8.74 -10.22
C VAL A 78 11.90 7.41 -9.93
N GLY A 79 12.55 7.33 -8.77
CA GLY A 79 13.22 6.11 -8.28
C GLY A 79 12.41 5.32 -7.25
N THR A 80 11.41 5.93 -6.62
CA THR A 80 10.58 5.24 -5.62
C THR A 80 9.11 5.57 -5.80
N LEU A 81 8.26 4.53 -5.76
CA LEU A 81 6.80 4.67 -5.71
C LEU A 81 6.26 3.99 -4.45
N VAL A 82 5.60 4.76 -3.58
CA VAL A 82 4.88 4.26 -2.42
C VAL A 82 3.38 4.35 -2.67
N ASN A 83 2.76 3.25 -3.05
CA ASN A 83 1.32 3.09 -3.16
C ASN A 83 0.72 2.86 -1.77
N ASN A 84 0.51 3.94 -1.02
CA ASN A 84 -0.05 3.89 0.33
C ASN A 84 -1.52 4.33 0.38
N ALA A 85 -1.99 5.13 -0.56
CA ALA A 85 -3.38 5.56 -0.58
C ALA A 85 -4.33 4.36 -0.52
N GLY A 86 -5.33 4.46 0.34
CA GLY A 86 -6.35 3.43 0.49
C GLY A 86 -7.53 3.94 1.29
N ILE A 87 -8.66 3.30 1.10
CA ILE A 87 -9.88 3.53 1.87
C ILE A 87 -10.45 2.19 2.32
N ASN A 88 -11.18 2.19 3.43
CA ASN A 88 -11.95 1.03 3.85
C ASN A 88 -13.37 1.07 3.24
N GLY A 89 -14.23 0.23 3.68
CA GLY A 89 -15.65 0.11 3.28
C GLY A 89 -16.23 -0.99 4.15
N TYR A 90 -16.01 -0.86 5.47
CA TYR A 90 -16.42 -1.86 6.45
C TYR A 90 -17.92 -1.79 6.65
N ALA A 91 -18.64 -2.80 6.17
CA ALA A 91 -20.05 -2.97 6.39
C ALA A 91 -20.45 -4.42 6.07
N PRO A 92 -21.65 -4.88 6.51
CA PRO A 92 -22.26 -6.09 5.94
C PRO A 92 -22.34 -5.96 4.43
N PHE A 93 -21.82 -6.94 3.69
CA PHE A 93 -21.71 -6.81 2.23
C PHE A 93 -23.07 -6.61 1.53
N ALA A 94 -24.14 -7.15 2.11
CA ALA A 94 -25.49 -6.96 1.60
C ALA A 94 -26.05 -5.53 1.79
N GLU A 95 -25.42 -4.71 2.63
CA GLU A 95 -25.92 -3.40 3.04
C GLU A 95 -25.00 -2.26 2.57
N VAL A 96 -23.75 -2.60 2.17
CA VAL A 96 -22.78 -1.57 1.72
C VAL A 96 -23.25 -0.95 0.41
N ASP A 97 -23.18 0.37 0.32
CA ASP A 97 -23.49 1.11 -0.90
C ASP A 97 -22.59 0.64 -2.07
N PRO A 98 -23.17 0.26 -3.23
CA PRO A 98 -22.41 -0.14 -4.41
C PRO A 98 -21.35 0.87 -4.85
N ASP A 99 -21.59 2.18 -4.68
CA ASP A 99 -20.62 3.23 -5.01
C ASP A 99 -19.40 3.18 -4.07
N ILE A 100 -19.60 2.84 -2.80
CA ILE A 100 -18.48 2.59 -1.86
C ILE A 100 -17.68 1.38 -2.30
N VAL A 101 -18.33 0.29 -2.69
CA VAL A 101 -17.64 -0.92 -3.21
C VAL A 101 -16.78 -0.55 -4.42
N ALA A 102 -17.35 0.17 -5.40
CA ALA A 102 -16.65 0.60 -6.59
C ALA A 102 -15.46 1.53 -6.25
N LYS A 103 -15.66 2.49 -5.36
CA LYS A 103 -14.62 3.44 -4.91
C LYS A 103 -13.46 2.73 -4.19
N VAL A 104 -13.77 1.76 -3.32
CA VAL A 104 -12.74 0.96 -2.63
C VAL A 104 -11.87 0.19 -3.63
N ILE A 105 -12.48 -0.42 -4.64
CA ILE A 105 -11.76 -1.13 -5.70
C ILE A 105 -10.94 -0.14 -6.54
N ALA A 106 -11.51 0.99 -6.93
CA ALA A 106 -10.83 2.01 -7.73
C ALA A 106 -9.54 2.51 -7.04
N VAL A 107 -9.63 2.87 -5.75
CA VAL A 107 -8.49 3.42 -5.00
C VAL A 107 -7.48 2.33 -4.64
N ASN A 108 -7.95 1.22 -4.05
CA ASN A 108 -7.04 0.23 -3.45
C ASN A 108 -6.43 -0.72 -4.49
N VAL A 109 -7.05 -0.91 -5.65
CA VAL A 109 -6.65 -1.88 -6.68
C VAL A 109 -6.26 -1.16 -7.96
N THR A 110 -7.21 -0.49 -8.61
CA THR A 110 -7.01 0.06 -9.96
C THR A 110 -5.92 1.12 -9.98
N ALA A 111 -5.98 2.10 -9.07
CA ALA A 111 -4.96 3.15 -8.99
C ALA A 111 -3.58 2.57 -8.72
N LEU A 112 -3.43 1.71 -7.70
CA LEU A 112 -2.16 1.06 -7.35
C LEU A 112 -1.55 0.31 -8.54
N ALA A 113 -2.35 -0.49 -9.25
CA ALA A 113 -1.87 -1.27 -10.38
C ALA A 113 -1.44 -0.36 -11.55
N LEU A 114 -2.21 0.68 -11.86
CA LEU A 114 -1.89 1.61 -12.95
C LEU A 114 -0.66 2.46 -12.63
N LEU A 115 -0.50 2.93 -11.40
CA LEU A 115 0.68 3.68 -10.97
C LEU A 115 1.94 2.80 -10.99
N SER A 116 1.86 1.56 -10.50
CA SER A 116 2.96 0.60 -10.58
C SER A 116 3.34 0.32 -12.05
N ARG A 117 2.34 0.14 -12.93
CA ARG A 117 2.56 -0.06 -14.38
C ARG A 117 3.22 1.17 -15.03
N ALA A 118 2.89 2.38 -14.58
CA ALA A 118 3.46 3.60 -15.13
C ALA A 118 4.94 3.79 -14.71
N ALA A 119 5.28 3.52 -13.46
CA ALA A 119 6.63 3.71 -12.94
C ALA A 119 7.61 2.62 -13.40
N LEU A 120 7.16 1.37 -13.51
CA LEU A 120 8.02 0.21 -13.71
C LEU A 120 8.92 0.27 -14.97
N PRO A 121 8.46 0.68 -16.17
CA PRO A 121 9.30 0.70 -17.37
C PRO A 121 10.56 1.55 -17.22
N GLY A 122 10.43 2.78 -16.72
CA GLY A 122 11.57 3.65 -16.47
C GLY A 122 12.53 3.09 -15.42
N MET A 123 12.00 2.45 -14.36
CA MET A 123 12.82 1.78 -13.34
C MET A 123 13.63 0.60 -13.94
N LEU A 124 13.01 -0.20 -14.80
CA LEU A 124 13.70 -1.30 -15.49
C LEU A 124 14.77 -0.80 -16.46
N GLU A 125 14.48 0.26 -17.22
CA GLU A 125 15.44 0.86 -18.17
C GLU A 125 16.67 1.41 -17.45
N ARG A 126 16.47 2.16 -16.36
CA ARG A 126 17.55 2.68 -15.53
C ARG A 126 18.23 1.62 -14.67
N ARG A 127 17.67 0.42 -14.57
CA ARG A 127 18.11 -0.67 -13.69
C ARG A 127 18.18 -0.24 -12.22
N ASP A 128 17.27 0.65 -11.81
CA ASP A 128 17.14 1.14 -10.44
C ASP A 128 15.69 1.58 -10.18
N GLY A 129 15.14 1.12 -9.05
CA GLY A 129 13.80 1.52 -8.64
C GLY A 129 13.27 0.70 -7.47
N THR A 130 12.30 1.30 -6.80
CA THR A 130 11.61 0.66 -5.65
C THR A 130 10.12 0.92 -5.73
N ILE A 131 9.32 -0.14 -5.66
CA ILE A 131 7.86 -0.05 -5.52
C ILE A 131 7.47 -0.65 -4.16
N VAL A 132 6.84 0.16 -3.32
CA VAL A 132 6.25 -0.26 -2.05
C VAL A 132 4.73 -0.19 -2.15
N ASN A 133 4.06 -1.30 -1.91
CA ASN A 133 2.61 -1.39 -1.90
C ASN A 133 2.09 -1.63 -0.48
N VAL A 134 1.23 -0.75 0.04
CA VAL A 134 0.66 -0.90 1.38
C VAL A 134 -0.61 -1.73 1.32
N ALA A 135 -0.51 -2.98 1.78
CA ALA A 135 -1.63 -3.90 1.95
C ALA A 135 -2.26 -3.77 3.35
N SER A 136 -2.45 -4.85 4.03
CA SER A 136 -2.94 -4.99 5.41
C SER A 136 -2.76 -6.44 5.87
N ILE A 137 -2.68 -6.66 7.17
CA ILE A 137 -2.81 -8.00 7.76
C ILE A 137 -4.12 -8.68 7.37
N LEU A 138 -5.16 -7.92 7.04
CA LEU A 138 -6.45 -8.43 6.56
C LEU A 138 -6.36 -9.11 5.18
N ALA A 139 -5.24 -8.96 4.45
CA ALA A 139 -4.98 -9.75 3.26
C ALA A 139 -4.88 -11.26 3.55
N PHE A 140 -4.52 -11.62 4.79
CA PHE A 140 -4.40 -13.01 5.26
C PHE A 140 -5.62 -13.49 6.06
N ALA A 141 -6.67 -12.68 6.17
CA ALA A 141 -7.81 -12.92 7.04
C ALA A 141 -9.08 -13.40 6.30
N ALA A 142 -8.96 -13.95 5.09
CA ALA A 142 -10.10 -14.34 4.25
C ALA A 142 -11.01 -15.39 4.93
N SER A 143 -10.43 -16.35 5.64
CA SER A 143 -11.15 -17.45 6.28
C SER A 143 -11.46 -17.20 7.77
N LEU A 144 -11.02 -16.07 8.33
CA LEU A 144 -11.26 -15.76 9.74
C LEU A 144 -12.67 -15.20 9.95
N PRO A 145 -13.34 -15.53 11.10
CA PRO A 145 -14.63 -14.96 11.43
C PRO A 145 -14.58 -13.43 11.56
N PRO A 146 -15.72 -12.75 11.39
CA PRO A 146 -15.75 -11.30 11.50
C PRO A 146 -15.52 -10.74 12.92
N ASP A 147 -15.75 -11.52 13.98
CA ASP A 147 -15.53 -11.06 15.35
C ASP A 147 -14.17 -11.57 15.88
N PRO A 148 -13.29 -10.73 16.42
CA PRO A 148 -13.39 -9.26 16.60
C PRO A 148 -13.04 -8.40 15.36
N LEU A 149 -12.84 -9.01 14.20
CA LEU A 149 -12.52 -8.31 12.97
C LEU A 149 -13.76 -7.65 12.36
N PRO A 150 -13.63 -6.50 11.66
CA PRO A 150 -14.76 -5.86 11.01
C PRO A 150 -15.32 -6.70 9.86
N LEU A 151 -16.59 -6.48 9.49
CA LEU A 151 -17.17 -6.99 8.25
C LEU A 151 -16.46 -6.29 7.07
N ARG A 152 -15.72 -7.04 6.25
CA ARG A 152 -14.60 -6.50 5.47
C ARG A 152 -14.44 -7.12 4.06
N ALA A 153 -15.49 -7.75 3.52
CA ALA A 153 -15.35 -8.54 2.29
C ALA A 153 -14.62 -7.78 1.18
N THR A 154 -15.08 -6.58 0.81
CA THR A 154 -14.45 -5.77 -0.25
C THR A 154 -13.03 -5.36 0.13
N TYR A 155 -12.84 -4.80 1.33
CA TYR A 155 -11.54 -4.32 1.75
C TYR A 155 -10.49 -5.44 1.82
N ALA A 156 -10.81 -6.56 2.48
CA ALA A 156 -9.91 -7.69 2.58
C ALA A 156 -9.55 -8.26 1.19
N ALA A 157 -10.53 -8.34 0.28
CA ALA A 157 -10.29 -8.77 -1.09
C ALA A 157 -9.34 -7.82 -1.83
N THR A 158 -9.49 -6.48 -1.68
CA THR A 158 -8.55 -5.53 -2.29
C THR A 158 -7.13 -5.66 -1.71
N LYS A 159 -6.99 -5.91 -0.41
CA LYS A 159 -5.68 -6.11 0.22
C LYS A 159 -5.07 -7.48 -0.12
N GLY A 160 -5.89 -8.51 -0.33
CA GLY A 160 -5.49 -9.78 -0.93
C GLY A 160 -4.96 -9.59 -2.37
N PHE A 161 -5.64 -8.77 -3.19
CA PHE A 161 -5.14 -8.39 -4.50
C PHE A 161 -3.75 -7.74 -4.39
N VAL A 162 -3.57 -6.76 -3.53
CA VAL A 162 -2.28 -6.05 -3.36
C VAL A 162 -1.17 -7.02 -2.97
N LEU A 163 -1.44 -7.95 -2.04
CA LEU A 163 -0.48 -8.98 -1.63
C LEU A 163 -0.07 -9.86 -2.82
N THR A 164 -1.04 -10.43 -3.53
CA THR A 164 -0.79 -11.33 -4.66
C THR A 164 -0.11 -10.60 -5.81
N PHE A 165 -0.63 -9.41 -6.19
CA PHE A 165 -0.05 -8.58 -7.25
C PHE A 165 1.43 -8.26 -6.98
N THR A 166 1.75 -7.82 -5.77
CA THR A 166 3.10 -7.42 -5.41
C THR A 166 4.08 -8.59 -5.43
N ARG A 167 3.67 -9.75 -4.87
CA ARG A 167 4.49 -10.97 -4.89
C ARG A 167 4.75 -11.47 -6.31
N THR A 168 3.72 -11.44 -7.17
CA THR A 168 3.86 -11.81 -8.58
C THR A 168 4.76 -10.84 -9.32
N LEU A 169 4.56 -9.52 -9.13
CA LEU A 169 5.40 -8.50 -9.75
C LEU A 169 6.86 -8.60 -9.31
N ALA A 170 7.12 -8.86 -8.02
CA ALA A 170 8.47 -9.09 -7.52
C ALA A 170 9.15 -10.29 -8.20
N ALA A 171 8.39 -11.37 -8.45
CA ALA A 171 8.88 -12.53 -9.17
C ALA A 171 9.16 -12.22 -10.67
N GLU A 172 8.34 -11.39 -11.31
CA GLU A 172 8.56 -10.97 -12.71
C GLU A 172 9.83 -10.13 -12.89
N VAL A 173 10.24 -9.38 -11.87
CA VAL A 173 11.42 -8.50 -11.93
C VAL A 173 12.63 -9.04 -11.16
N ALA A 174 12.59 -10.29 -10.71
CA ALA A 174 13.61 -10.90 -9.84
C ALA A 174 15.04 -10.86 -10.42
N ASP A 175 15.18 -10.93 -11.76
CA ASP A 175 16.46 -10.85 -12.45
C ASP A 175 16.95 -9.40 -12.70
N THR A 176 16.29 -8.42 -12.08
CA THR A 176 16.62 -6.99 -12.20
C THR A 176 16.97 -6.39 -10.85
N PRO A 177 17.61 -5.20 -10.79
CA PRO A 177 17.82 -4.50 -9.53
C PRO A 177 16.58 -3.81 -8.95
N VAL A 178 15.44 -3.82 -9.65
CA VAL A 178 14.19 -3.19 -9.17
C VAL A 178 13.65 -3.97 -7.98
N ARG A 179 13.37 -3.25 -6.90
CA ARG A 179 12.82 -3.83 -5.66
C ARG A 179 11.32 -3.63 -5.58
N VAL A 180 10.59 -4.67 -5.25
CA VAL A 180 9.12 -4.62 -5.09
C VAL A 180 8.76 -5.26 -3.76
N GLN A 181 8.10 -4.51 -2.88
CA GLN A 181 7.72 -4.98 -1.55
C GLN A 181 6.26 -4.67 -1.24
N VAL A 182 5.59 -5.60 -0.59
CA VAL A 182 4.31 -5.35 0.09
C VAL A 182 4.52 -5.24 1.59
N VAL A 183 4.00 -4.17 2.20
CA VAL A 183 3.90 -4.07 3.65
C VAL A 183 2.46 -4.34 4.09
N CYS A 184 2.28 -5.22 5.07
CA CYS A 184 1.00 -5.69 5.59
C CYS A 184 0.82 -5.25 7.06
N PRO A 185 0.47 -3.97 7.32
CA PRO A 185 0.30 -3.50 8.68
C PRO A 185 -0.87 -4.18 9.39
N GLY A 186 -0.73 -4.35 10.71
CA GLY A 186 -1.85 -4.59 11.62
C GLY A 186 -2.66 -3.31 11.85
N TYR A 187 -3.47 -3.32 12.93
CA TYR A 187 -4.18 -2.11 13.33
C TYR A 187 -3.17 -1.00 13.65
N THR A 188 -3.26 0.12 12.92
CA THR A 188 -2.31 1.23 13.01
C THR A 188 -3.03 2.50 13.42
N LYS A 189 -2.46 3.25 14.37
CA LYS A 189 -2.99 4.51 14.89
C LYS A 189 -2.98 5.59 13.81
N THR A 190 -4.09 5.70 13.07
CA THR A 190 -4.28 6.65 11.97
C THR A 190 -5.74 7.08 11.85
N GLU A 191 -6.00 8.12 11.08
CA GLU A 191 -7.36 8.54 10.71
C GLU A 191 -8.10 7.53 9.82
N PHE A 192 -7.43 6.49 9.33
CA PHE A 192 -7.98 5.53 8.35
C PHE A 192 -9.27 4.87 8.81
N HIS A 193 -9.39 4.54 10.09
CA HIS A 193 -10.56 3.85 10.64
C HIS A 193 -11.78 4.76 10.84
N MET A 194 -11.60 6.08 10.75
CA MET A 194 -12.67 7.06 10.94
C MET A 194 -13.50 7.31 9.68
N THR A 195 -13.01 6.92 8.52
CA THR A 195 -13.56 7.40 7.25
C THR A 195 -14.61 6.48 6.63
N ASN A 196 -14.64 5.20 6.98
CA ASN A 196 -15.54 4.16 6.46
C ASN A 196 -15.93 4.33 4.96
N GLY A 197 -14.95 4.64 4.10
CA GLY A 197 -15.15 4.91 2.69
C GLY A 197 -15.61 6.33 2.33
N ALA A 198 -15.99 7.15 3.33
CA ALA A 198 -16.31 8.56 3.16
C ALA A 198 -15.04 9.44 3.15
N ASP A 199 -15.21 10.72 2.88
CA ASP A 199 -14.14 11.69 3.03
C ASP A 199 -13.72 11.83 4.50
N PRO A 200 -12.41 11.96 4.77
CA PRO A 200 -11.93 12.10 6.14
C PRO A 200 -12.61 13.30 6.78
N VAL A 201 -13.23 13.07 7.94
CA VAL A 201 -13.64 14.17 8.80
C VAL A 201 -12.36 14.80 9.36
N ASP A 202 -12.21 16.10 9.28
CA ASP A 202 -11.12 16.79 9.94
C ASP A 202 -11.23 16.53 11.45
N GLY A 203 -10.34 15.69 11.95
CA GLY A 203 -10.31 15.26 13.34
C GLY A 203 -9.00 14.53 13.63
N THR A 204 -8.55 14.63 14.85
CA THR A 204 -7.48 13.80 15.40
C THR A 204 -7.94 12.34 15.44
N ALA A 205 -7.01 11.40 15.25
CA ALA A 205 -7.30 9.98 15.51
C ALA A 205 -7.91 9.84 16.92
N PRO A 206 -8.96 9.00 17.10
CA PRO A 206 -9.58 8.83 18.41
C PRO A 206 -8.56 8.48 19.48
N ASP A 207 -8.68 9.08 20.67
CA ASP A 207 -7.81 8.77 21.80
C ASP A 207 -8.00 7.34 22.33
N ASP A 208 -9.14 6.70 22.02
CA ASP A 208 -9.57 5.37 22.46
C ASP A 208 -9.18 4.24 21.50
N GLN A 209 -8.03 4.35 20.82
CA GLN A 209 -7.56 3.28 19.95
C GLN A 209 -7.17 2.03 20.74
N PRO A 210 -7.35 0.82 20.17
CA PRO A 210 -7.05 -0.42 20.88
C PRO A 210 -5.65 -0.44 21.47
N GLU A 211 -5.53 -0.98 22.68
CA GLU A 211 -4.23 -1.24 23.29
C GLU A 211 -3.40 -2.17 22.37
N GLY A 212 -2.14 -1.84 22.14
CA GLY A 212 -1.27 -2.58 21.22
C GLY A 212 -1.40 -2.14 19.75
N ALA A 213 -2.21 -1.12 19.42
CA ALA A 213 -2.22 -0.55 18.08
C ALA A 213 -0.84 0.00 17.69
N MET A 214 -0.37 -0.35 16.50
CA MET A 214 0.95 0.02 15.99
C MET A 214 1.02 1.51 15.64
N LEU A 215 2.16 2.15 15.87
CA LEU A 215 2.41 3.50 15.37
C LEU A 215 2.77 3.47 13.88
N PRO A 216 2.37 4.48 13.09
CA PRO A 216 2.77 4.61 11.68
C PRO A 216 4.30 4.55 11.50
N GLU A 217 5.05 5.11 12.43
CA GLU A 217 6.52 5.09 12.46
C GLU A 217 7.09 3.67 12.48
N HIS A 218 6.48 2.78 13.27
CA HIS A 218 6.91 1.38 13.34
C HIS A 218 6.63 0.63 12.04
N VAL A 219 5.50 0.92 11.37
CA VAL A 219 5.17 0.35 10.07
C VAL A 219 6.22 0.73 9.03
N VAL A 220 6.54 2.02 8.94
CA VAL A 220 7.52 2.53 7.96
C VAL A 220 8.93 2.05 8.28
N GLN A 221 9.30 2.02 9.57
CA GLN A 221 10.59 1.48 10.02
C GLN A 221 10.76 0.02 9.60
N ALA A 222 9.76 -0.83 9.86
CA ALA A 222 9.79 -2.24 9.47
C ALA A 222 9.85 -2.41 7.95
N CYS A 223 9.05 -1.64 7.20
CA CYS A 223 9.05 -1.66 5.74
C CYS A 223 10.44 -1.31 5.17
N LEU A 224 11.06 -0.23 5.63
CA LEU A 224 12.37 0.19 5.15
C LEU A 224 13.48 -0.80 5.53
N ALA A 225 13.42 -1.38 6.74
CA ALA A 225 14.35 -2.42 7.16
C ALA A 225 14.18 -3.70 6.34
N GLY A 226 12.93 -4.12 6.07
CA GLY A 226 12.64 -5.26 5.20
C GLY A 226 13.11 -5.05 3.76
N LEU A 227 12.95 -3.84 3.21
CA LEU A 227 13.51 -3.48 1.89
C LEU A 227 15.04 -3.61 1.86
N ASP A 228 15.71 -3.14 2.92
CA ASP A 228 17.17 -3.22 3.04
C ASP A 228 17.65 -4.68 3.19
N ALA A 229 16.80 -5.55 3.78
CA ALA A 229 17.01 -6.99 3.90
C ALA A 229 16.57 -7.81 2.65
N GLY A 230 15.94 -7.18 1.66
CA GLY A 230 15.45 -7.86 0.45
C GLY A 230 14.11 -8.60 0.65
N GLU A 231 13.35 -8.29 1.69
CA GLU A 231 12.04 -8.91 1.92
C GLU A 231 11.00 -8.42 0.90
N VAL A 232 10.29 -9.36 0.28
CA VAL A 232 9.14 -9.05 -0.60
C VAL A 232 7.86 -8.84 0.20
N VAL A 233 7.67 -9.57 1.29
CA VAL A 233 6.50 -9.47 2.17
C VAL A 233 6.94 -9.05 3.56
N CYS A 234 6.63 -7.81 3.92
CA CYS A 234 6.88 -7.27 5.25
C CYS A 234 5.58 -7.28 6.06
N VAL A 235 5.58 -7.96 7.21
CA VAL A 235 4.47 -7.96 8.18
C VAL A 235 5.02 -7.39 9.50
N PRO A 236 4.85 -6.09 9.77
CA PRO A 236 5.57 -5.40 10.86
C PRO A 236 5.39 -6.00 12.26
N GLY A 237 4.26 -6.64 12.52
CA GLY A 237 3.96 -7.30 13.81
C GLY A 237 4.33 -8.79 13.88
N LEU A 238 4.88 -9.37 12.82
CA LEU A 238 5.20 -10.79 12.75
C LEU A 238 6.62 -11.04 13.26
N ALA A 239 6.72 -11.68 14.42
CA ALA A 239 8.02 -11.98 15.04
C ALA A 239 8.76 -13.13 14.32
N ASP A 240 8.03 -14.09 13.77
CA ASP A 240 8.57 -15.26 13.07
C ASP A 240 8.19 -15.22 11.59
N PRO A 241 9.15 -14.97 10.68
CA PRO A 241 8.89 -14.91 9.25
C PRO A 241 8.48 -16.25 8.62
N SER A 242 8.66 -17.38 9.29
CA SER A 242 8.32 -18.72 8.79
C SER A 242 6.85 -18.88 8.41
N ALA A 243 5.95 -18.06 8.98
CA ALA A 243 4.54 -18.03 8.60
C ALA A 243 4.35 -17.57 7.13
N VAL A 244 5.22 -16.69 6.62
CA VAL A 244 5.19 -16.26 5.21
C VAL A 244 5.71 -17.39 4.30
N GLU A 245 6.74 -18.11 4.75
CA GLU A 245 7.28 -19.28 4.03
C GLU A 245 6.21 -20.39 3.94
N GLY A 246 5.50 -20.67 5.05
CA GLY A 246 4.40 -21.63 5.08
C GLY A 246 3.26 -21.31 4.13
N LEU A 247 2.98 -20.01 3.89
CA LEU A 247 2.03 -19.59 2.85
C LEU A 247 2.49 -20.00 1.46
N VAL A 248 3.76 -19.78 1.15
CA VAL A 248 4.35 -20.17 -0.15
C VAL A 248 4.30 -21.69 -0.35
N GLU A 249 4.63 -22.46 0.68
CA GLU A 249 4.56 -23.92 0.64
C GLU A 249 3.11 -24.43 0.39
N ALA A 250 2.13 -23.82 1.06
CA ALA A 250 0.73 -24.15 0.87
C ALA A 250 0.25 -23.85 -0.57
N GLU A 251 0.65 -22.72 -1.14
CA GLU A 251 0.34 -22.36 -2.53
C GLU A 251 1.00 -23.35 -3.53
N GLN A 252 2.25 -23.75 -3.28
CA GLN A 252 2.95 -24.73 -4.11
C GLN A 252 2.25 -26.10 -4.04
N GLY A 253 1.80 -26.51 -2.85
CA GLY A 253 1.04 -27.75 -2.67
C GLY A 253 -0.27 -27.73 -3.46
N MET A 254 -1.00 -26.62 -3.49
CA MET A 254 -2.21 -26.49 -4.30
C MET A 254 -1.94 -26.52 -5.80
N ARG A 255 -0.82 -25.95 -6.26
CA ARG A 255 -0.41 -25.99 -7.68
C ARG A 255 -0.10 -27.41 -8.17
N GLY A 256 0.32 -28.31 -7.29
CA GLY A 256 0.54 -29.73 -7.64
C GLY A 256 -0.67 -30.44 -8.21
N GLY A 257 -1.88 -29.94 -7.94
CA GLY A 257 -3.13 -30.46 -8.51
C GLY A 257 -3.49 -29.96 -9.92
N ASN A 258 -2.71 -29.03 -10.50
CA ASN A 258 -3.08 -28.33 -11.74
C ASN A 258 -3.23 -29.25 -12.97
N PHE A 259 -2.50 -30.37 -13.02
CA PHE A 259 -2.56 -31.38 -14.10
C PHE A 259 -3.03 -32.74 -13.60
N ALA A 260 -3.60 -32.81 -12.41
CA ALA A 260 -4.11 -34.04 -11.84
C ALA A 260 -5.51 -34.40 -12.40
N PRO A 261 -5.89 -35.68 -12.49
CA PRO A 261 -7.25 -36.09 -12.81
C PRO A 261 -8.21 -35.62 -11.69
N LEU A 262 -9.52 -35.68 -11.99
CA LEU A 262 -10.56 -35.33 -11.00
C LEU A 262 -10.32 -36.07 -9.69
N ALA A 263 -10.24 -35.34 -8.60
CA ALA A 263 -10.00 -35.90 -7.28
C ALA A 263 -11.16 -36.82 -6.84
N GLU A 264 -10.84 -37.92 -6.14
CA GLU A 264 -11.84 -38.91 -5.73
C GLU A 264 -12.99 -38.32 -4.90
N ARG A 265 -12.71 -37.30 -4.06
CA ARG A 265 -13.71 -36.60 -3.26
C ARG A 265 -14.82 -35.92 -4.07
N TYR A 266 -14.65 -35.77 -5.38
CA TYR A 266 -15.62 -35.18 -6.31
C TYR A 266 -16.27 -36.23 -7.22
N ARG A 267 -15.94 -37.52 -7.08
CA ARG A 267 -16.50 -38.65 -7.79
C ARG A 267 -17.62 -39.30 -6.96
#